data_4e05256d08022c250c439240f05afd33
#
_entry.id   4e05256d08022c250c439240f05afd33
#
_cell.length_a   1.000
_cell.length_b   1.000
_cell.length_c   1.000
_cell.angle_alpha   90.00
_cell.angle_beta   90.00
_cell.angle_gamma   90.00
#
_symmetry.space_group_name_H-M   'P 1'
#
loop_
_entity.id
_entity.type
_entity.pdbx_description
1 polymer ?
#
loop_
_entity_poly.entity_id
_entity_poly.type
_entity_poly.pdbx_seq_one_letter_code
_entity_poly.pdbx_strand_id
1 'polypeptide(L)'
;MSSILSYGQTLKSPNSEHELNFKLNEVGTPFYSLHYKGKEVIKESQLGLELVDDETSLMNGFEVKEVSETSFNEVWEPVWGEQSEIINHYNEVAFTLEQPEMNRHIIIRFRLFDEGLGFRYEFPQQENLVYFVIKEEHTEFGMTGDHTAYWIPGDYDSQEYDYTT
;
A
#
# COMPACT_ATOMS: atom_id res chain seq x y z
N MET A 1 -10.84 11.58 -27.27
CA MET A 1 -11.02 11.78 -25.80
C MET A 1 -11.31 10.40 -25.23
N SER A 2 -10.32 9.77 -24.62
CA SER A 2 -10.52 8.50 -23.91
C SER A 2 -11.09 8.85 -22.53
N SER A 3 -12.29 8.41 -22.24
CA SER A 3 -12.85 8.52 -20.89
C SER A 3 -12.10 7.52 -20.02
N ILE A 4 -11.24 8.01 -19.14
CA ILE A 4 -10.63 7.19 -18.09
C ILE A 4 -11.78 6.81 -17.15
N LEU A 5 -12.12 5.53 -17.16
CA LEU A 5 -13.10 4.96 -16.24
C LEU A 5 -12.41 4.91 -14.85
N SER A 6 -13.04 5.55 -13.87
CA SER A 6 -12.66 5.37 -12.47
C SER A 6 -12.67 3.88 -12.13
N TYR A 7 -11.54 3.32 -11.71
CA TYR A 7 -11.40 1.93 -11.30
C TYR A 7 -11.53 1.83 -9.78
N GLY A 8 -12.25 0.83 -9.29
CA GLY A 8 -12.39 0.56 -7.86
C GLY A 8 -12.42 -0.94 -7.55
N GLN A 9 -11.71 -1.34 -6.49
CA GLN A 9 -11.61 -2.73 -6.00
C GLN A 9 -11.66 -2.75 -4.48
N THR A 10 -12.32 -3.78 -3.93
CA THR A 10 -12.45 -4.00 -2.48
C THR A 10 -11.82 -5.33 -2.09
N LEU A 11 -11.03 -5.34 -1.01
CA LEU A 11 -10.50 -6.53 -0.36
C LEU A 11 -10.99 -6.59 1.08
N LYS A 12 -11.31 -7.80 1.58
CA LYS A 12 -11.68 -8.02 2.99
C LYS A 12 -10.64 -8.87 3.70
N SER A 13 -10.46 -8.63 5.01
CA SER A 13 -9.67 -9.52 5.87
C SER A 13 -10.31 -10.92 5.96
N PRO A 14 -9.57 -11.95 6.40
CA PRO A 14 -10.12 -13.29 6.56
C PRO A 14 -11.39 -13.34 7.40
N ASN A 15 -11.46 -12.60 8.51
CA ASN A 15 -12.65 -12.47 9.35
C ASN A 15 -13.69 -11.48 8.82
N SER A 16 -13.41 -10.80 7.70
CA SER A 16 -14.27 -9.79 7.06
C SER A 16 -14.57 -8.54 7.90
N GLU A 17 -13.83 -8.29 8.97
CA GLU A 17 -14.00 -7.11 9.81
C GLU A 17 -13.28 -5.87 9.24
N HIS A 18 -12.15 -6.07 8.55
CA HIS A 18 -11.47 -5.01 7.80
C HIS A 18 -11.86 -5.06 6.33
N GLU A 19 -12.02 -3.89 5.74
CA GLU A 19 -12.32 -3.69 4.33
C GLU A 19 -11.43 -2.59 3.76
N LEU A 20 -10.56 -2.97 2.84
CA LEU A 20 -9.73 -2.08 2.04
C LEU A 20 -10.47 -1.73 0.75
N ASN A 21 -10.57 -0.46 0.42
CA ASN A 21 -10.99 0.00 -0.89
C ASN A 21 -9.80 0.68 -1.59
N PHE A 22 -9.52 0.25 -2.82
CA PHE A 22 -8.50 0.84 -3.68
C PHE A 22 -9.17 1.42 -4.92
N LYS A 23 -8.70 2.58 -5.40
CA LYS A 23 -9.18 3.18 -6.65
C LYS A 23 -8.10 4.00 -7.35
N LEU A 24 -8.29 4.19 -8.65
CA LEU A 24 -7.66 5.26 -9.42
C LEU A 24 -8.69 6.37 -9.66
N ASN A 25 -8.25 7.62 -9.48
CA ASN A 25 -9.07 8.77 -9.85
C ASN A 25 -9.03 9.01 -11.38
N GLU A 26 -9.71 10.07 -11.86
CA GLU A 26 -9.83 10.41 -13.27
C GLU A 26 -8.49 10.73 -13.98
N VAL A 27 -7.45 11.07 -13.22
CA VAL A 27 -6.10 11.33 -13.75
C VAL A 27 -5.13 10.17 -13.47
N GLY A 28 -5.64 9.03 -13.00
CA GLY A 28 -4.83 7.83 -12.73
C GLY A 28 -3.97 7.93 -11.48
N THR A 29 -4.37 8.74 -10.49
CA THR A 29 -3.71 8.75 -9.17
C THR A 29 -4.29 7.65 -8.29
N PRO A 30 -3.45 6.82 -7.64
CA PRO A 30 -3.92 5.76 -6.76
C PRO A 30 -4.31 6.30 -5.38
N PHE A 31 -5.46 5.83 -4.88
CA PHE A 31 -5.99 6.10 -3.55
C PHE A 31 -6.43 4.81 -2.88
N TYR A 32 -6.38 4.81 -1.55
CA TYR A 32 -6.94 3.75 -0.73
C TYR A 32 -7.72 4.32 0.45
N SER A 33 -8.61 3.51 1.02
CA SER A 33 -9.26 3.76 2.30
C SER A 33 -9.44 2.45 3.06
N LEU A 34 -9.54 2.53 4.39
CA LEU A 34 -9.71 1.36 5.26
C LEU A 34 -10.91 1.54 6.18
N HIS A 35 -11.73 0.51 6.26
CA HIS A 35 -12.84 0.40 7.20
C HIS A 35 -12.60 -0.76 8.17
N TYR A 36 -13.02 -0.59 9.41
CA TYR A 36 -13.09 -1.63 10.43
C TYR A 36 -14.50 -1.74 10.99
N LYS A 37 -15.11 -2.92 10.86
CA LYS A 37 -16.50 -3.16 11.27
C LYS A 37 -17.49 -2.13 10.69
N GLY A 38 -17.29 -1.78 9.43
CA GLY A 38 -18.11 -0.82 8.70
C GLY A 38 -17.88 0.65 9.07
N LYS A 39 -16.91 0.96 9.93
CA LYS A 39 -16.51 2.35 10.23
C LYS A 39 -15.22 2.68 9.52
N GLU A 40 -15.16 3.82 8.87
CA GLU A 40 -13.93 4.34 8.27
C GLU A 40 -12.87 4.60 9.36
N VAL A 41 -11.66 4.09 9.18
CA VAL A 41 -10.50 4.30 10.06
C VAL A 41 -9.37 5.01 9.37
N ILE A 42 -9.18 4.77 8.07
CA ILE A 42 -8.33 5.57 7.19
C ILE A 42 -9.24 6.11 6.08
N LYS A 43 -9.34 7.43 6.00
CA LYS A 43 -10.04 8.15 4.93
C LYS A 43 -9.34 7.89 3.60
N GLU A 44 -9.96 8.32 2.52
CA GLU A 44 -9.34 8.32 1.21
C GLU A 44 -7.98 9.00 1.26
N SER A 45 -6.93 8.23 1.02
CA SER A 45 -5.52 8.59 1.18
C SER A 45 -4.77 8.29 -0.10
N GLN A 46 -3.96 9.23 -0.55
CA GLN A 46 -3.18 9.12 -1.78
C GLN A 46 -1.97 8.22 -1.59
N LEU A 47 -1.59 7.55 -2.67
CA LEU A 47 -0.33 6.83 -2.81
C LEU A 47 0.45 7.41 -3.98
N GLY A 48 1.78 7.40 -3.87
CA GLY A 48 2.65 7.83 -4.96
C GLY A 48 4.06 8.17 -4.51
N LEU A 49 4.95 8.26 -5.49
CA LEU A 49 6.37 8.60 -5.28
C LEU A 49 6.79 9.67 -6.26
N GLU A 50 7.34 10.77 -5.76
CA GLU A 50 7.99 11.78 -6.58
C GLU A 50 9.41 11.34 -6.89
N LEU A 51 9.80 11.40 -8.16
CA LEU A 51 11.14 11.05 -8.62
C LEU A 51 11.95 12.29 -8.92
N VAL A 52 13.28 12.20 -8.73
CA VAL A 52 14.21 13.24 -9.15
C VAL A 52 14.31 13.26 -10.69
N ASP A 53 14.29 14.45 -11.26
CA ASP A 53 14.41 14.69 -12.72
C ASP A 53 13.37 13.96 -13.60
N ASP A 54 12.20 13.67 -13.05
CA ASP A 54 11.09 13.05 -13.76
C ASP A 54 9.78 13.82 -13.48
N GLU A 55 9.33 14.63 -14.42
CA GLU A 55 8.15 15.49 -14.28
C GLU A 55 6.85 14.69 -14.05
N THR A 56 6.75 13.50 -14.62
CA THR A 56 5.57 12.64 -14.46
C THR A 56 5.59 11.89 -13.13
N SER A 57 6.80 11.52 -12.68
CA SER A 57 6.99 10.75 -11.45
C SER A 57 6.12 9.47 -11.40
N LEU A 58 5.94 8.87 -10.25
CA LEU A 58 5.05 7.74 -10.02
C LEU A 58 3.84 8.19 -9.19
N MET A 59 3.20 9.31 -9.61
CA MET A 59 2.13 9.97 -8.88
C MET A 59 0.76 9.80 -9.52
N ASN A 60 0.71 9.80 -10.85
CA ASN A 60 -0.53 9.77 -11.64
C ASN A 60 -0.29 9.17 -13.02
N GLY A 61 -1.32 9.25 -13.91
CA GLY A 61 -1.24 8.67 -15.25
C GLY A 61 -1.29 7.15 -15.27
N PHE A 62 -1.67 6.53 -14.16
CA PHE A 62 -1.78 5.09 -14.06
C PHE A 62 -3.10 4.56 -14.62
N GLU A 63 -3.00 3.39 -15.25
CA GLU A 63 -4.11 2.50 -15.59
C GLU A 63 -3.88 1.16 -14.89
N VAL A 64 -4.96 0.48 -14.50
CA VAL A 64 -4.84 -0.87 -13.93
C VAL A 64 -4.62 -1.85 -15.07
N LYS A 65 -3.45 -2.48 -15.10
CA LYS A 65 -3.09 -3.50 -16.10
C LYS A 65 -3.52 -4.90 -15.67
N GLU A 66 -3.32 -5.20 -14.40
CA GLU A 66 -3.62 -6.53 -13.84
C GLU A 66 -3.96 -6.40 -12.36
N VAL A 67 -4.85 -7.27 -11.89
CA VAL A 67 -5.16 -7.46 -10.47
C VAL A 67 -5.01 -8.93 -10.14
N SER A 68 -4.26 -9.22 -9.08
CA SER A 68 -4.06 -10.57 -8.55
C SER A 68 -4.51 -10.62 -7.11
N GLU A 69 -5.41 -11.54 -6.78
CA GLU A 69 -5.86 -11.79 -5.41
C GLU A 69 -5.41 -13.17 -4.95
N THR A 70 -4.93 -13.25 -3.71
CA THR A 70 -4.54 -14.50 -3.06
C THR A 70 -4.95 -14.49 -1.60
N SER A 71 -5.01 -15.67 -1.00
CA SER A 71 -5.18 -15.85 0.44
C SER A 71 -4.05 -16.74 0.96
N PHE A 72 -3.56 -16.44 2.15
CA PHE A 72 -2.49 -17.18 2.78
C PHE A 72 -2.86 -17.49 4.23
N ASN A 73 -2.58 -18.72 4.66
CA ASN A 73 -2.81 -19.14 6.04
C ASN A 73 -1.72 -20.14 6.45
N GLU A 74 -0.87 -19.74 7.37
CA GLU A 74 0.23 -20.53 7.91
C GLU A 74 0.35 -20.29 9.41
N VAL A 75 0.67 -21.33 10.15
CA VAL A 75 1.10 -21.22 11.54
C VAL A 75 2.51 -21.76 11.63
N TRP A 76 3.41 -21.02 12.26
CA TRP A 76 4.78 -21.45 12.49
C TRP A 76 5.23 -21.20 13.93
N GLU A 77 6.12 -22.04 14.40
CA GLU A 77 6.68 -21.96 15.75
C GLU A 77 8.05 -21.26 15.68
N PRO A 78 8.24 -20.11 16.33
CA PRO A 78 9.55 -19.45 16.41
C PRO A 78 10.48 -20.25 17.32
N VAL A 79 11.78 -20.25 17.01
CA VAL A 79 12.80 -20.94 17.81
C VAL A 79 12.89 -20.36 19.23
N TRP A 80 12.59 -19.08 19.38
CA TRP A 80 12.53 -18.34 20.64
C TRP A 80 11.64 -17.10 20.46
N GLY A 81 11.09 -16.56 21.54
CA GLY A 81 10.20 -15.40 21.52
C GLY A 81 9.15 -15.46 22.62
N GLU A 82 8.32 -14.45 22.71
CA GLU A 82 7.24 -14.37 23.70
C GLU A 82 6.05 -15.25 23.33
N GLN A 83 5.88 -15.55 22.04
CA GLN A 83 4.79 -16.38 21.55
C GLN A 83 5.32 -17.72 21.08
N SER A 84 4.61 -18.80 21.43
CA SER A 84 4.95 -20.16 20.97
C SER A 84 4.52 -20.45 19.55
N GLU A 85 3.53 -19.72 19.03
CA GLU A 85 3.00 -19.85 17.68
C GLU A 85 2.76 -18.45 17.09
N ILE A 86 3.05 -18.30 15.81
CA ILE A 86 2.76 -17.09 15.04
C ILE A 86 1.81 -17.46 13.90
N ILE A 87 0.66 -16.82 13.89
CA ILE A 87 -0.35 -16.98 12.84
C ILE A 87 -0.08 -15.95 11.75
N ASN A 88 0.17 -16.43 10.52
CA ASN A 88 0.31 -15.59 9.33
C ASN A 88 -0.89 -15.87 8.41
N HIS A 89 -1.98 -15.15 8.64
CA HIS A 89 -3.24 -15.34 7.94
C HIS A 89 -3.73 -14.00 7.37
N TYR A 90 -3.78 -13.90 6.03
CA TYR A 90 -4.19 -12.68 5.35
C TYR A 90 -4.84 -12.96 4.00
N ASN A 91 -5.61 -12.00 3.51
CA ASN A 91 -5.95 -11.86 2.12
C ASN A 91 -5.06 -10.79 1.48
N GLU A 92 -4.64 -11.02 0.25
CA GLU A 92 -3.71 -10.15 -0.48
C GLU A 92 -4.32 -9.74 -1.82
N VAL A 93 -4.14 -8.48 -2.20
CA VAL A 93 -4.37 -8.00 -3.55
C VAL A 93 -3.14 -7.24 -4.06
N ALA A 94 -2.75 -7.53 -5.30
CA ALA A 94 -1.69 -6.82 -5.98
C ALA A 94 -2.25 -6.15 -7.25
N PHE A 95 -2.05 -4.83 -7.35
CA PHE A 95 -2.41 -4.03 -8.51
C PHE A 95 -1.17 -3.74 -9.32
N THR A 96 -1.08 -4.29 -10.54
CA THR A 96 -0.10 -3.84 -11.51
C THR A 96 -0.62 -2.59 -12.19
N LEU A 97 0.00 -1.46 -11.90
CA LEU A 97 -0.35 -0.13 -12.39
C LEU A 97 0.64 0.27 -13.50
N GLU A 98 0.16 0.52 -14.69
CA GLU A 98 0.95 0.95 -15.84
C GLU A 98 0.76 2.43 -16.10
N GLN A 99 1.85 3.17 -16.38
CA GLN A 99 1.81 4.48 -17.02
C GLN A 99 2.06 4.30 -18.53
N PRO A 100 1.02 4.23 -19.36
CA PRO A 100 1.16 3.88 -20.78
C PRO A 100 2.06 4.85 -21.56
N GLU A 101 1.96 6.16 -21.27
CA GLU A 101 2.76 7.19 -21.95
C GLU A 101 4.25 7.07 -21.67
N MET A 102 4.62 6.53 -20.49
CA MET A 102 6.00 6.33 -20.07
C MET A 102 6.47 4.89 -20.32
N ASN A 103 5.55 4.00 -20.74
CA ASN A 103 5.78 2.57 -20.93
C ASN A 103 6.50 1.94 -19.72
N ARG A 104 5.97 2.19 -18.53
CA ARG A 104 6.50 1.66 -17.26
C ARG A 104 5.37 1.27 -16.32
N HIS A 105 5.67 0.40 -15.35
CA HIS A 105 4.69 -0.07 -14.39
C HIS A 105 5.29 -0.26 -13.01
N ILE A 106 4.43 -0.20 -12.00
CA ILE A 106 4.72 -0.56 -10.62
C ILE A 106 3.66 -1.53 -10.13
N ILE A 107 3.93 -2.20 -9.01
CA ILE A 107 2.92 -2.98 -8.32
C ILE A 107 2.71 -2.37 -6.93
N ILE A 108 1.45 -2.17 -6.56
CA ILE A 108 1.07 -1.87 -5.19
C ILE A 108 0.39 -3.11 -4.63
N ARG A 109 1.01 -3.66 -3.59
CA ARG A 109 0.54 -4.90 -2.96
C ARG A 109 0.04 -4.61 -1.56
N PHE A 110 -1.19 -5.00 -1.29
CA PHE A 110 -1.83 -4.89 0.02
C PHE A 110 -2.04 -6.27 0.63
N ARG A 111 -1.77 -6.39 1.93
CA ARG A 111 -2.13 -7.54 2.75
C ARG A 111 -3.06 -7.08 3.86
N LEU A 112 -4.21 -7.71 3.93
CA LEU A 112 -5.22 -7.41 4.93
C LEU A 112 -5.33 -8.58 5.89
N PHE A 113 -4.86 -8.35 7.10
CA PHE A 113 -4.91 -9.25 8.24
C PHE A 113 -6.16 -8.97 9.08
N ASP A 114 -6.47 -9.86 10.01
CA ASP A 114 -7.55 -9.64 10.98
C ASP A 114 -7.22 -8.51 11.97
N GLU A 115 -5.92 -8.19 12.14
CA GLU A 115 -5.42 -7.13 13.01
C GLU A 115 -5.10 -5.81 12.30
N GLY A 116 -5.05 -5.80 10.96
CA GLY A 116 -4.70 -4.57 10.24
C GLY A 116 -4.26 -4.74 8.80
N LEU A 117 -3.72 -3.66 8.26
CA LEU A 117 -3.30 -3.51 6.88
C LEU A 117 -1.78 -3.31 6.80
N GLY A 118 -1.13 -4.06 5.90
CA GLY A 118 0.21 -3.77 5.40
C GLY A 118 0.20 -3.57 3.89
N PHE A 119 1.07 -2.70 3.37
CA PHE A 119 1.25 -2.57 1.93
C PHE A 119 2.69 -2.21 1.57
N ARG A 120 3.02 -2.37 0.29
CA ARG A 120 4.32 -2.00 -0.27
C ARG A 120 4.22 -1.65 -1.75
N TYR A 121 5.17 -0.84 -2.20
CA TYR A 121 5.47 -0.65 -3.61
C TYR A 121 6.48 -1.72 -4.06
N GLU A 122 6.27 -2.27 -5.25
CA GLU A 122 7.20 -3.17 -5.92
C GLU A 122 7.58 -2.59 -7.28
N PHE A 123 8.86 -2.67 -7.63
CA PHE A 123 9.41 -2.15 -8.87
C PHE A 123 9.96 -3.31 -9.70
N PRO A 124 9.12 -3.95 -10.55
CA PRO A 124 9.57 -5.01 -11.43
C PRO A 124 10.67 -4.54 -12.37
N GLN A 125 11.60 -5.43 -12.71
CA GLN A 125 12.64 -5.10 -13.66
C GLN A 125 12.03 -4.79 -15.03
N GLN A 126 12.36 -3.62 -15.58
CA GLN A 126 11.80 -3.11 -16.85
C GLN A 126 12.74 -2.09 -17.47
N GLU A 127 12.57 -1.81 -18.77
CA GLU A 127 13.48 -0.93 -19.53
C GLU A 127 13.41 0.53 -19.08
N ASN A 128 12.22 1.04 -18.80
CA ASN A 128 11.97 2.46 -18.55
C ASN A 128 11.93 2.85 -17.06
N LEU A 129 12.33 1.94 -16.17
CA LEU A 129 12.46 2.18 -14.73
C LEU A 129 13.61 1.32 -14.13
N VAL A 130 14.79 1.37 -14.74
CA VAL A 130 15.96 0.59 -14.31
C VAL A 130 16.65 1.22 -13.11
N TYR A 131 16.82 2.54 -13.17
CA TYR A 131 17.42 3.35 -12.13
C TYR A 131 16.60 4.61 -11.92
N PHE A 132 16.27 4.92 -10.70
CA PHE A 132 15.54 6.13 -10.34
C PHE A 132 15.91 6.54 -8.91
N VAL A 133 15.72 7.80 -8.60
CA VAL A 133 15.91 8.34 -7.26
C VAL A 133 14.58 8.88 -6.77
N ILE A 134 14.10 8.36 -5.66
CA ILE A 134 12.89 8.88 -5.00
C ILE A 134 13.28 10.20 -4.34
N LYS A 135 12.57 11.27 -4.71
CA LYS A 135 12.70 12.58 -4.11
C LYS A 135 11.85 12.69 -2.86
N GLU A 136 10.60 12.23 -2.95
CA GLU A 136 9.63 12.27 -1.86
C GLU A 136 8.62 11.14 -2.00
N GLU A 137 8.22 10.55 -0.87
CA GLU A 137 7.12 9.60 -0.78
C GLU A 137 5.85 10.34 -0.35
N HIS A 138 4.81 10.27 -1.17
CA HIS A 138 3.51 10.90 -0.95
C HIS A 138 2.46 9.92 -0.44
N THR A 139 2.88 8.95 0.36
CA THR A 139 1.97 8.01 1.01
C THR A 139 1.23 8.72 2.14
N GLU A 140 -0.09 8.80 2.02
CA GLU A 140 -0.94 9.43 3.02
C GLU A 140 -1.60 8.40 3.95
N PHE A 141 -1.85 8.82 5.19
CA PHE A 141 -2.64 8.13 6.19
C PHE A 141 -3.68 9.12 6.76
N GLY A 142 -4.78 9.32 6.03
CA GLY A 142 -5.86 10.23 6.37
C GLY A 142 -6.68 9.75 7.56
N MET A 143 -6.23 10.00 8.79
CA MET A 143 -6.91 9.55 9.99
C MET A 143 -8.26 10.23 10.19
N THR A 144 -9.22 9.52 10.80
CA THR A 144 -10.58 10.01 11.02
C THR A 144 -10.74 10.94 12.21
N GLY A 145 -9.70 11.09 13.04
CA GLY A 145 -9.70 11.95 14.23
C GLY A 145 -8.29 12.19 14.75
N ASP A 146 -8.22 12.85 15.88
CA ASP A 146 -6.98 13.05 16.64
C ASP A 146 -6.68 11.77 17.43
N HIS A 147 -5.90 10.90 16.84
CA HIS A 147 -5.53 9.60 17.40
C HIS A 147 -4.11 9.65 17.96
N THR A 148 -3.86 8.90 19.02
CA THR A 148 -2.49 8.70 19.51
C THR A 148 -1.74 7.78 18.55
N ALA A 149 -0.64 8.26 18.01
CA ALA A 149 0.29 7.46 17.20
C ALA A 149 1.52 7.08 18.04
N TYR A 150 1.97 5.85 17.89
CA TYR A 150 3.23 5.39 18.47
C TYR A 150 4.22 5.21 17.33
N TRP A 151 5.37 5.86 17.42
CA TRP A 151 6.36 5.83 16.36
C TRP A 151 7.78 5.86 16.94
N ILE A 152 8.74 5.43 16.14
CA ILE A 152 10.16 5.50 16.47
C ILE A 152 10.84 6.38 15.41
N PRO A 153 11.63 7.40 15.81
CA PRO A 153 12.40 8.20 14.87
C PRO A 153 13.32 7.32 14.03
N GLY A 154 13.43 7.62 12.73
CA GLY A 154 14.41 6.98 11.87
C GLY A 154 15.83 7.29 12.38
N ASP A 155 16.63 6.27 12.55
CA ASP A 155 18.01 6.36 13.02
C ASP A 155 18.93 5.54 12.14
N TYR A 156 20.07 6.13 11.78
CA TYR A 156 21.06 5.50 10.91
C TYR A 156 22.18 4.78 11.67
N ASP A 157 22.40 5.13 12.94
CA ASP A 157 23.58 4.69 13.71
C ASP A 157 23.23 3.88 14.97
N SER A 158 22.04 4.05 15.53
CA SER A 158 21.58 3.31 16.69
C SER A 158 20.42 2.41 16.29
N GLN A 159 20.03 1.56 17.15
CA GLN A 159 19.07 0.53 16.80
C GLN A 159 17.86 0.53 17.72
N GLU A 160 17.87 1.33 18.76
CA GLU A 160 16.86 1.25 19.80
C GLU A 160 16.56 2.64 20.36
N TYR A 161 15.49 3.26 19.84
CA TYR A 161 14.85 4.39 20.49
C TYR A 161 13.59 3.96 21.20
N ASP A 162 13.25 4.68 22.26
CA ASP A 162 11.94 4.54 22.89
C ASP A 162 10.83 5.00 21.95
N TYR A 163 9.66 4.38 22.04
CA TYR A 163 8.49 4.84 21.32
C TYR A 163 8.13 6.27 21.73
N THR A 164 7.82 7.09 20.75
CA THR A 164 7.36 8.45 20.92
C THR A 164 5.85 8.52 20.59
N THR A 165 5.11 9.41 21.26
CA THR A 165 3.69 9.66 21.03
C THR A 165 3.48 11.09 20.54
#